data_e2c3e2c409a312de7b846b1cdf01235b
#
_entry.id   e2c3e2c409a312de7b846b1cdf01235b
#
_cell.length_a   1.000
_cell.length_b   1.000
_cell.length_c   1.000
_cell.angle_alpha   90.00
_cell.angle_beta   90.00
_cell.angle_gamma   90.00
#
_symmetry.space_group_name_H-M   'P 1'
#
loop_
_entity.id
_entity.type
_entity.pdbx_description
1 polymer ?
#
loop_
_entity_poly.entity_id
_entity_poly.type
_entity_poly.pdbx_seq_one_letter_code
_entity_poly.pdbx_strand_id
1 'polypeptide(L)'
;MRKSFIIIALTVALAACTSAEKRTSDQLPPIFPDYAGVTVPVNIAPLNFDVTEPAQRVEATISNGSEQIEVKGRSGVSISPRKWSALLAEAERLTVTVAVTTDKVRTEYAPFEIEVSRDSIDYGLCYRRIDPGYEYYARMGLYYYDLGANEEHILIENTLLGSSCVNCHSFAKTSPSRMMFHIRGKGGGTLLHLDGHNALLNTKTDATKVSCVYPSWHPDGRYIAYSINDIKQTFHNEPSQILDVYDYWSDVVIYDTETGELNTYPILSDTARFETFPSFSADGRTLYFCSADPKAAEILPEVRYELCSVAFDPATGEVGDEITTVWDGDGASLLFPRASYDGRYVMVTRSAYGTFPIWHKDADLWLIDLRTGEHRALDELNSDNTESYHSWSSTSRWVVFSSRRIDGLHTRPYIAHVDDEGHFSKPFLLPHDRPLEWYDGLMQSYNIPEFISAPIDVSPSDILQAESGSVTLNAR
;
A
#
# COMPACT_ATOMS: atom_id res chain seq x y z
N MET A 1 -32.34 -25.01 -83.66
CA MET A 1 -32.44 -25.20 -82.19
C MET A 1 -31.05 -25.61 -81.68
N ARG A 2 -30.26 -24.66 -81.17
CA ARG A 2 -28.95 -24.90 -80.55
C ARG A 2 -29.12 -24.84 -79.02
N LYS A 3 -28.87 -25.93 -78.32
CA LYS A 3 -28.85 -25.98 -76.86
C LYS A 3 -27.41 -25.61 -76.36
N SER A 4 -27.30 -24.47 -75.69
CA SER A 4 -26.07 -24.02 -75.02
C SER A 4 -26.03 -24.69 -73.63
N PHE A 5 -25.02 -25.46 -73.34
CA PHE A 5 -24.70 -25.96 -71.99
C PHE A 5 -23.82 -24.91 -71.31
N ILE A 6 -24.29 -24.41 -70.20
CA ILE A 6 -23.48 -23.54 -69.28
C ILE A 6 -22.87 -24.48 -68.25
N ILE A 7 -21.56 -24.62 -68.28
CA ILE A 7 -20.79 -25.31 -67.23
C ILE A 7 -20.45 -24.30 -66.15
N ILE A 8 -21.08 -24.44 -64.97
CA ILE A 8 -20.74 -23.68 -63.76
C ILE A 8 -19.55 -24.41 -63.11
N ALA A 9 -18.38 -23.80 -63.21
CA ALA A 9 -17.22 -24.24 -62.45
C ALA A 9 -17.33 -23.76 -61.00
N LEU A 10 -17.57 -24.69 -60.07
CA LEU A 10 -17.59 -24.45 -58.63
C LEU A 10 -16.14 -24.45 -58.13
N THR A 11 -15.54 -23.28 -57.94
CA THR A 11 -14.23 -23.10 -57.28
C THR A 11 -14.40 -23.30 -55.78
N VAL A 12 -14.07 -24.46 -55.26
CA VAL A 12 -13.93 -24.73 -53.84
C VAL A 12 -12.62 -24.09 -53.37
N ALA A 13 -12.74 -22.94 -52.70
CA ALA A 13 -11.61 -22.35 -52.00
C ALA A 13 -11.31 -23.20 -50.78
N LEU A 14 -10.31 -24.07 -50.85
CA LEU A 14 -9.69 -24.71 -49.70
C LEU A 14 -9.00 -23.62 -48.88
N ALA A 15 -9.63 -23.17 -47.85
CA ALA A 15 -8.97 -22.41 -46.79
C ALA A 15 -7.97 -23.35 -46.12
N ALA A 16 -6.72 -23.31 -46.55
CA ALA A 16 -5.64 -23.94 -45.83
C ALA A 16 -5.50 -23.27 -44.49
N CYS A 17 -5.98 -23.92 -43.43
CA CYS A 17 -5.59 -23.61 -42.05
C CYS A 17 -4.06 -23.84 -41.98
N THR A 18 -3.28 -22.83 -42.25
CA THR A 18 -1.83 -22.87 -41.96
C THR A 18 -1.72 -22.90 -40.44
N SER A 19 -1.35 -24.06 -39.88
CA SER A 19 -0.98 -24.16 -38.46
C SER A 19 0.13 -23.17 -38.18
N ALA A 20 0.03 -22.43 -37.04
CA ALA A 20 1.11 -21.53 -36.62
C ALA A 20 2.45 -22.30 -36.55
N GLU A 21 3.52 -21.70 -37.00
CA GLU A 21 4.87 -22.19 -36.75
C GLU A 21 5.12 -22.27 -35.25
N LYS A 22 5.66 -23.40 -34.77
CA LYS A 22 5.98 -23.59 -33.35
C LYS A 22 7.43 -23.22 -33.06
N ARG A 23 7.65 -22.42 -32.04
CA ARG A 23 8.96 -22.02 -31.53
C ARG A 23 8.99 -22.21 -30.01
N THR A 24 10.14 -22.60 -29.46
CA THR A 24 10.41 -22.65 -28.01
C THR A 24 11.42 -21.56 -27.66
N SER A 25 11.23 -20.91 -26.49
CA SER A 25 12.13 -19.92 -25.93
C SER A 25 12.54 -20.34 -24.53
N ASP A 26 13.83 -20.21 -24.21
CA ASP A 26 14.34 -20.42 -22.84
C ASP A 26 14.16 -19.19 -21.93
N GLN A 27 13.58 -18.11 -22.47
CA GLN A 27 13.27 -16.91 -21.69
C GLN A 27 11.92 -17.05 -21.01
N LEU A 28 11.74 -16.34 -19.88
CA LEU A 28 10.45 -16.17 -19.23
C LEU A 28 9.48 -15.40 -20.16
N PRO A 29 8.16 -15.64 -20.04
CA PRO A 29 7.17 -14.91 -20.85
C PRO A 29 7.18 -13.42 -20.50
N PRO A 30 7.03 -12.52 -21.49
CA PRO A 30 6.95 -11.08 -21.28
C PRO A 30 5.56 -10.68 -20.74
N ILE A 31 5.25 -11.00 -19.50
CA ILE A 31 3.98 -10.75 -18.85
C ILE A 31 4.03 -9.54 -17.91
N PHE A 32 2.88 -8.90 -17.73
CA PHE A 32 2.67 -7.87 -16.76
C PHE A 32 1.36 -8.17 -15.98
N PRO A 33 1.39 -8.16 -14.64
CA PRO A 33 2.57 -8.05 -13.78
C PRO A 33 3.53 -9.24 -13.89
N ASP A 34 4.78 -9.04 -13.41
CA ASP A 34 5.77 -10.12 -13.31
C ASP A 34 5.46 -10.97 -12.07
N TYR A 35 4.84 -12.12 -12.30
CA TYR A 35 4.50 -13.10 -11.26
C TYR A 35 5.48 -14.26 -11.13
N ALA A 36 6.60 -14.27 -11.88
CA ALA A 36 7.57 -15.34 -11.77
C ALA A 36 8.28 -15.33 -10.41
N GLY A 37 8.19 -16.41 -9.66
CA GLY A 37 8.86 -16.57 -8.35
C GLY A 37 8.26 -15.78 -7.20
N VAL A 38 7.01 -15.33 -7.29
CA VAL A 38 6.30 -14.69 -6.18
C VAL A 38 5.68 -15.72 -5.24
N THR A 39 5.44 -15.31 -4.00
CA THR A 39 4.63 -16.09 -3.05
C THR A 39 3.27 -15.42 -2.87
N VAL A 40 2.20 -16.20 -2.96
CA VAL A 40 0.82 -15.69 -2.83
C VAL A 40 0.05 -16.40 -1.72
N PRO A 41 -0.94 -15.76 -1.08
CA PRO A 41 -1.79 -16.39 -0.09
C PRO A 41 -2.86 -17.25 -0.74
N VAL A 42 -3.34 -18.27 -0.02
CA VAL A 42 -4.41 -19.18 -0.49
C VAL A 42 -5.73 -18.47 -0.78
N ASN A 43 -5.98 -17.30 -0.21
CA ASN A 43 -7.24 -16.58 -0.30
C ASN A 43 -7.18 -15.32 -1.20
N ILE A 44 -6.18 -15.23 -2.10
CA ILE A 44 -6.09 -14.12 -3.05
C ILE A 44 -6.91 -14.38 -4.32
N ALA A 45 -7.41 -13.32 -4.92
CA ALA A 45 -8.06 -13.33 -6.23
C ALA A 45 -7.10 -13.79 -7.36
N PRO A 46 -7.62 -14.18 -8.54
CA PRO A 46 -6.81 -14.65 -9.65
C PRO A 46 -5.70 -13.66 -10.05
N LEU A 47 -4.52 -14.17 -10.27
CA LEU A 47 -3.38 -13.44 -10.83
C LEU A 47 -3.50 -13.35 -12.35
N ASN A 48 -4.42 -12.52 -12.81
CA ASN A 48 -4.57 -12.23 -14.23
C ASN A 48 -3.35 -11.45 -14.74
N PHE A 49 -2.95 -11.68 -15.97
CA PHE A 49 -1.82 -10.98 -16.56
C PHE A 49 -2.04 -10.68 -18.05
N ASP A 50 -1.40 -9.64 -18.53
CA ASP A 50 -1.31 -9.29 -19.93
C ASP A 50 0.09 -9.56 -20.46
N VAL A 51 0.23 -9.69 -21.77
CA VAL A 51 1.53 -9.80 -22.45
C VAL A 51 1.93 -8.40 -22.91
N THR A 52 3.16 -7.99 -22.60
CA THR A 52 3.70 -6.66 -22.92
C THR A 52 4.08 -6.46 -24.38
N GLU A 53 4.15 -7.55 -25.15
CA GLU A 53 4.45 -7.55 -26.58
C GLU A 53 3.15 -7.71 -27.41
N PRO A 54 3.12 -7.25 -28.68
CA PRO A 54 1.97 -7.45 -29.55
C PRO A 54 1.62 -8.92 -29.71
N ALA A 55 0.42 -9.32 -29.33
CA ALA A 55 -0.06 -10.69 -29.39
C ALA A 55 -1.40 -10.80 -30.13
N GLN A 56 -1.59 -11.88 -30.86
CA GLN A 56 -2.87 -12.26 -31.47
C GLN A 56 -3.61 -13.27 -30.61
N ARG A 57 -2.85 -14.07 -29.84
CA ARG A 57 -3.38 -15.07 -28.91
C ARG A 57 -2.37 -15.37 -27.82
N VAL A 58 -2.87 -15.44 -26.61
CA VAL A 58 -2.14 -15.89 -25.42
C VAL A 58 -2.82 -17.15 -24.90
N GLU A 59 -2.05 -18.18 -24.58
CA GLU A 59 -2.49 -19.42 -23.97
C GLU A 59 -1.65 -19.64 -22.71
N ALA A 60 -2.29 -19.90 -21.57
CA ALA A 60 -1.60 -20.26 -20.35
C ALA A 60 -2.19 -21.51 -19.73
N THR A 61 -1.31 -22.34 -19.15
CA THR A 61 -1.67 -23.47 -18.30
C THR A 61 -1.07 -23.23 -16.92
N ILE A 62 -1.91 -23.32 -15.89
CA ILE A 62 -1.54 -23.13 -14.49
C ILE A 62 -1.84 -24.44 -13.78
N SER A 63 -0.84 -25.08 -13.19
CA SER A 63 -0.97 -26.43 -12.61
C SER A 63 -0.35 -26.50 -11.21
N ASN A 64 -1.02 -27.24 -10.30
CA ASN A 64 -0.45 -27.64 -9.02
C ASN A 64 0.16 -29.07 -9.03
N GLY A 65 0.33 -29.64 -10.23
CA GLY A 65 0.84 -30.99 -10.43
C GLY A 65 -0.25 -32.07 -10.49
N SER A 66 -1.40 -31.87 -9.85
CA SER A 66 -2.56 -32.78 -9.86
C SER A 66 -3.70 -32.27 -10.74
N GLU A 67 -3.97 -30.98 -10.66
CA GLU A 67 -5.00 -30.28 -11.41
C GLU A 67 -4.40 -29.12 -12.20
N GLN A 68 -5.13 -28.69 -13.24
CA GLN A 68 -4.68 -27.56 -14.06
C GLN A 68 -5.85 -26.70 -14.54
N ILE A 69 -5.54 -25.43 -14.78
CA ILE A 69 -6.41 -24.45 -15.44
C ILE A 69 -5.79 -24.09 -16.78
N GLU A 70 -6.54 -24.29 -17.86
CA GLU A 70 -6.16 -23.77 -19.18
C GLU A 70 -6.98 -22.51 -19.46
N VAL A 71 -6.30 -21.44 -19.83
CA VAL A 71 -6.90 -20.15 -20.19
C VAL A 71 -6.36 -19.67 -21.53
N LYS A 72 -7.18 -18.92 -22.26
CA LYS A 72 -6.84 -18.35 -23.57
C LYS A 72 -7.39 -16.93 -23.63
N GLY A 73 -6.59 -16.03 -24.18
CA GLY A 73 -6.98 -14.66 -24.41
C GLY A 73 -6.35 -14.09 -25.68
N ARG A 74 -6.57 -12.82 -25.93
CA ARG A 74 -6.00 -12.11 -27.08
C ARG A 74 -4.63 -11.50 -26.72
N SER A 75 -4.59 -10.63 -25.72
CA SER A 75 -3.38 -9.94 -25.25
C SER A 75 -3.00 -10.30 -23.82
N GLY A 76 -3.82 -11.07 -23.12
CA GLY A 76 -3.61 -11.50 -21.77
C GLY A 76 -4.59 -12.63 -21.42
N VAL A 77 -4.61 -13.02 -20.16
CA VAL A 77 -5.47 -14.11 -19.65
C VAL A 77 -6.30 -13.61 -18.47
N SER A 78 -7.55 -14.10 -18.40
CA SER A 78 -8.44 -13.91 -17.26
C SER A 78 -8.81 -15.30 -16.72
N ILE A 79 -8.48 -15.52 -15.45
CA ILE A 79 -8.58 -16.80 -14.78
C ILE A 79 -9.92 -16.83 -14.02
N SER A 80 -10.67 -17.92 -14.14
CA SER A 80 -11.94 -18.09 -13.39
C SER A 80 -11.67 -18.10 -11.88
N PRO A 81 -12.30 -17.20 -11.06
CA PRO A 81 -12.09 -17.15 -9.62
C PRO A 81 -12.35 -18.47 -8.93
N ARG A 82 -13.44 -19.16 -9.31
CA ARG A 82 -13.79 -20.47 -8.73
C ARG A 82 -12.72 -21.53 -9.00
N LYS A 83 -12.18 -21.59 -10.23
CA LYS A 83 -11.14 -22.58 -10.56
C LYS A 83 -9.81 -22.22 -9.87
N TRP A 84 -9.50 -20.93 -9.79
CA TRP A 84 -8.32 -20.43 -9.11
C TRP A 84 -8.32 -20.78 -7.62
N SER A 85 -9.40 -20.44 -6.91
CA SER A 85 -9.54 -20.78 -5.49
C SER A 85 -9.46 -22.30 -5.23
N ALA A 86 -10.06 -23.13 -6.08
CA ALA A 86 -9.95 -24.58 -5.97
C ALA A 86 -8.51 -25.07 -6.17
N LEU A 87 -7.78 -24.49 -7.14
CA LEU A 87 -6.39 -24.85 -7.42
C LEU A 87 -5.45 -24.45 -6.26
N LEU A 88 -5.65 -23.25 -5.68
CA LEU A 88 -4.86 -22.76 -4.55
C LEU A 88 -5.08 -23.58 -3.28
N ALA A 89 -6.31 -24.08 -3.05
CA ALA A 89 -6.66 -24.79 -1.82
C ALA A 89 -5.74 -26.00 -1.55
N GLU A 90 -5.30 -26.67 -2.63
CA GLU A 90 -4.47 -27.88 -2.56
C GLU A 90 -3.00 -27.65 -3.00
N ALA A 91 -2.64 -26.40 -3.36
CA ALA A 91 -1.32 -26.10 -3.89
C ALA A 91 -0.35 -25.67 -2.79
N GLU A 92 0.89 -26.12 -2.83
CA GLU A 92 2.05 -25.48 -2.21
C GLU A 92 2.82 -24.64 -3.24
N ARG A 93 2.69 -25.02 -4.50
CA ARG A 93 3.34 -24.38 -5.64
C ARG A 93 2.50 -24.53 -6.90
N LEU A 94 2.51 -23.53 -7.74
CA LEU A 94 1.93 -23.55 -9.08
C LEU A 94 3.04 -23.45 -10.12
N THR A 95 2.94 -24.28 -11.17
CA THR A 95 3.75 -24.13 -12.40
C THR A 95 2.90 -23.47 -13.46
N VAL A 96 3.41 -22.41 -14.06
CA VAL A 96 2.74 -21.63 -15.11
C VAL A 96 3.52 -21.76 -16.42
N THR A 97 2.84 -22.19 -17.48
CA THR A 97 3.37 -22.19 -18.84
C THR A 97 2.60 -21.21 -19.69
N VAL A 98 3.30 -20.42 -20.52
CA VAL A 98 2.69 -19.41 -21.37
C VAL A 98 3.16 -19.61 -22.82
N ALA A 99 2.22 -19.55 -23.76
CA ALA A 99 2.51 -19.49 -25.17
C ALA A 99 1.83 -18.27 -25.81
N VAL A 100 2.58 -17.55 -26.62
CA VAL A 100 2.11 -16.35 -27.33
C VAL A 100 2.18 -16.59 -28.83
N THR A 101 1.11 -16.22 -29.54
CA THR A 101 1.06 -16.29 -31.00
C THR A 101 1.08 -14.89 -31.59
N THR A 102 2.10 -14.62 -32.42
CA THR A 102 2.27 -13.36 -33.17
C THR A 102 2.67 -13.72 -34.61
N ASP A 103 2.03 -13.10 -35.60
CA ASP A 103 2.33 -13.29 -37.02
C ASP A 103 2.41 -14.76 -37.48
N LYS A 104 1.50 -15.60 -36.96
CA LYS A 104 1.40 -17.04 -37.21
C LYS A 104 2.58 -17.86 -36.63
N VAL A 105 3.40 -17.28 -35.77
CA VAL A 105 4.41 -17.98 -34.98
C VAL A 105 3.88 -18.15 -33.56
N ARG A 106 3.81 -19.36 -33.05
CA ARG A 106 3.46 -19.69 -31.67
C ARG A 106 4.75 -19.96 -30.90
N THR A 107 5.12 -19.00 -30.03
CA THR A 107 6.29 -19.14 -29.14
C THR A 107 5.85 -19.65 -27.78
N GLU A 108 6.43 -20.75 -27.33
CA GLU A 108 6.27 -21.34 -26.01
C GLU A 108 7.48 -20.93 -25.15
N TYR A 109 7.21 -20.23 -24.04
CA TYR A 109 8.22 -19.67 -23.15
C TYR A 109 8.60 -20.66 -22.05
N ALA A 110 9.74 -20.41 -21.39
CA ALA A 110 10.13 -21.16 -20.20
C ALA A 110 9.04 -21.08 -19.12
N PRO A 111 8.71 -22.19 -18.45
CA PRO A 111 7.77 -22.17 -17.34
C PRO A 111 8.33 -21.38 -16.16
N PHE A 112 7.44 -20.84 -15.32
CA PHE A 112 7.79 -20.24 -14.05
C PHE A 112 6.93 -20.78 -12.91
N GLU A 113 7.37 -20.54 -11.69
CA GLU A 113 6.70 -21.01 -10.49
C GLU A 113 6.13 -19.85 -9.67
N ILE A 114 5.05 -20.13 -8.96
CA ILE A 114 4.41 -19.29 -7.95
C ILE A 114 4.29 -20.15 -6.70
N GLU A 115 4.87 -19.71 -5.59
CA GLU A 115 4.71 -20.36 -4.29
C GLU A 115 3.37 -19.99 -3.68
N VAL A 116 2.75 -20.92 -2.95
CA VAL A 116 1.47 -20.69 -2.27
C VAL A 116 1.65 -20.85 -0.77
N SER A 117 1.55 -19.73 -0.04
CA SER A 117 1.58 -19.74 1.42
C SER A 117 0.24 -20.11 2.01
N ARG A 118 0.25 -20.87 3.11
CA ARG A 118 -0.93 -21.18 3.91
C ARG A 118 -1.33 -20.02 4.84
N ASP A 119 -0.47 -19.03 4.99
CA ASP A 119 -0.78 -17.81 5.73
C ASP A 119 -1.82 -17.01 4.95
N SER A 120 -3.02 -16.89 5.51
CA SER A 120 -4.07 -16.07 4.89
C SER A 120 -3.69 -14.60 4.96
N ILE A 121 -4.03 -13.86 3.92
CA ILE A 121 -3.97 -12.39 3.92
C ILE A 121 -5.28 -11.81 4.43
N ASP A 122 -5.26 -10.59 4.95
CA ASP A 122 -6.47 -9.86 5.36
C ASP A 122 -7.46 -9.70 4.20
N TYR A 123 -8.69 -9.31 4.51
CA TYR A 123 -9.76 -9.11 3.55
C TYR A 123 -9.35 -8.19 2.39
N GLY A 124 -8.67 -7.08 2.70
CA GLY A 124 -8.39 -6.10 1.67
C GLY A 124 -7.36 -5.04 2.07
N LEU A 125 -7.27 -4.05 1.23
CA LEU A 125 -6.45 -2.86 1.42
C LEU A 125 -7.33 -1.60 1.40
N CYS A 126 -7.03 -0.63 2.26
CA CYS A 126 -7.50 0.74 2.10
C CYS A 126 -6.32 1.63 1.69
N TYR A 127 -6.55 2.57 0.79
CA TYR A 127 -5.52 3.47 0.30
C TYR A 127 -6.12 4.79 -0.20
N ARG A 128 -5.27 5.81 -0.28
CA ARG A 128 -5.61 7.06 -0.96
C ARG A 128 -5.13 7.01 -2.41
N ARG A 129 -6.00 7.39 -3.37
CA ARG A 129 -5.56 7.72 -4.73
C ARG A 129 -5.50 9.23 -4.91
N ILE A 130 -4.40 9.71 -5.47
CA ILE A 130 -4.12 11.13 -5.72
C ILE A 130 -3.20 11.28 -6.93
N ASP A 131 -3.32 12.41 -7.63
CA ASP A 131 -2.42 12.76 -8.73
C ASP A 131 -0.96 12.83 -8.24
N PRO A 132 0.02 12.40 -9.02
CA PRO A 132 1.41 12.29 -8.55
C PRO A 132 2.08 13.64 -8.28
N GLY A 133 1.57 14.71 -8.82
CA GLY A 133 2.12 16.04 -8.63
C GLY A 133 1.64 16.80 -7.40
N TYR A 134 0.56 16.39 -6.77
CA TYR A 134 -0.07 16.91 -5.56
C TYR A 134 -0.06 18.43 -5.34
N GLU A 135 0.61 19.18 -6.12
CA GLU A 135 0.49 20.64 -6.18
C GLU A 135 -0.93 21.03 -6.60
N TYR A 136 -1.50 20.24 -7.48
CA TYR A 136 -2.82 20.45 -8.03
C TYR A 136 -3.49 19.10 -8.27
N TYR A 137 -4.49 18.80 -7.49
CA TYR A 137 -5.29 17.58 -7.67
C TYR A 137 -6.74 17.94 -8.01
N ALA A 138 -7.27 17.36 -9.08
CA ALA A 138 -8.67 17.52 -9.46
C ALA A 138 -9.57 16.52 -8.73
N ARG A 139 -9.15 15.27 -8.69
CA ARG A 139 -9.87 14.16 -8.06
C ARG A 139 -8.92 13.34 -7.22
N MET A 140 -9.27 13.17 -5.97
CA MET A 140 -8.60 12.30 -5.03
C MET A 140 -9.63 11.67 -4.11
N GLY A 141 -9.27 10.58 -3.44
CA GLY A 141 -10.19 9.93 -2.53
C GLY A 141 -9.55 8.80 -1.74
N LEU A 142 -10.32 8.25 -0.82
CA LEU A 142 -10.04 7.01 -0.13
C LEU A 142 -10.85 5.90 -0.79
N TYR A 143 -10.19 4.80 -1.03
CA TYR A 143 -10.73 3.61 -1.67
C TYR A 143 -10.33 2.39 -0.87
N TYR A 144 -11.11 1.33 -0.95
CA TYR A 144 -10.70 0.04 -0.42
C TYR A 144 -10.87 -1.05 -1.48
N TYR A 145 -10.07 -2.08 -1.37
CA TYR A 145 -9.93 -3.13 -2.35
C TYR A 145 -10.11 -4.50 -1.71
N ASP A 146 -11.01 -5.32 -2.26
CA ASP A 146 -11.19 -6.73 -1.88
C ASP A 146 -10.11 -7.57 -2.57
N LEU A 147 -9.15 -8.09 -1.79
CA LEU A 147 -8.05 -8.92 -2.29
C LEU A 147 -8.50 -10.30 -2.76
N GLY A 148 -9.65 -10.78 -2.31
CA GLY A 148 -10.22 -12.05 -2.72
C GLY A 148 -11.08 -11.98 -3.99
N ALA A 149 -11.54 -10.76 -4.38
CA ALA A 149 -12.44 -10.56 -5.50
C ALA A 149 -11.88 -9.72 -6.64
N ASN A 150 -10.74 -9.03 -6.48
CA ASN A 150 -10.21 -7.99 -7.38
C ASN A 150 -11.21 -6.84 -7.59
N GLU A 151 -11.91 -6.42 -6.53
CA GLU A 151 -12.92 -5.36 -6.59
C GLU A 151 -12.49 -4.14 -5.80
N GLU A 152 -12.50 -2.95 -6.46
CA GLU A 152 -12.26 -1.67 -5.81
C GLU A 152 -13.57 -0.98 -5.45
N HIS A 153 -13.64 -0.43 -4.24
CA HIS A 153 -14.78 0.31 -3.72
C HIS A 153 -14.36 1.73 -3.32
N ILE A 154 -15.25 2.68 -3.56
CA ILE A 154 -15.05 4.08 -3.16
C ILE A 154 -15.50 4.24 -1.72
N LEU A 155 -14.60 4.65 -0.82
CA LEU A 155 -14.98 5.09 0.52
C LEU A 155 -15.49 6.54 0.49
N ILE A 156 -14.68 7.46 -0.05
CA ILE A 156 -15.05 8.86 -0.23
C ILE A 156 -14.15 9.54 -1.24
N GLU A 157 -14.71 10.39 -2.09
CA GLU A 157 -13.97 11.28 -3.00
C GLU A 157 -14.09 12.74 -2.55
N ASN A 158 -13.03 13.50 -2.75
CA ASN A 158 -12.94 14.91 -2.40
C ASN A 158 -14.02 15.77 -3.11
N THR A 159 -14.50 15.34 -4.26
CA THR A 159 -15.59 16.01 -5.02
C THR A 159 -16.89 16.10 -4.24
N LEU A 160 -17.14 15.15 -3.33
CA LEU A 160 -18.29 15.17 -2.42
C LEU A 160 -18.08 16.08 -1.20
N LEU A 161 -16.84 16.46 -0.91
CA LEU A 161 -16.43 17.25 0.26
C LEU A 161 -15.95 18.67 -0.16
N GLY A 162 -16.56 19.26 -1.19
CA GLY A 162 -16.22 20.60 -1.65
C GLY A 162 -14.76 20.73 -2.14
N SER A 163 -14.20 19.66 -2.72
CA SER A 163 -12.81 19.55 -3.16
C SER A 163 -11.78 19.59 -2.01
N SER A 164 -12.19 19.28 -0.79
CA SER A 164 -11.30 19.16 0.37
C SER A 164 -10.36 17.98 0.23
N CYS A 165 -9.11 18.11 0.69
CA CYS A 165 -8.18 16.98 0.71
C CYS A 165 -8.62 15.97 1.78
N VAL A 166 -8.58 14.67 1.44
CA VAL A 166 -8.80 13.55 2.36
C VAL A 166 -7.51 12.74 2.46
N ASN A 167 -7.06 12.45 3.69
CA ASN A 167 -5.80 11.74 3.93
C ASN A 167 -5.72 11.12 5.33
N CYS A 168 -4.57 10.54 5.67
CA CYS A 168 -4.25 10.02 7.00
C CYS A 168 -5.30 9.02 7.50
N HIS A 169 -5.82 8.15 6.62
CA HIS A 169 -6.65 7.04 7.09
C HIS A 169 -5.82 6.07 7.92
N SER A 170 -6.42 5.48 8.93
CA SER A 170 -5.78 4.48 9.78
C SER A 170 -6.83 3.63 10.50
N PHE A 171 -6.46 2.41 10.84
CA PHE A 171 -7.31 1.38 11.42
C PHE A 171 -6.71 0.80 12.69
N ALA A 172 -7.52 0.59 13.73
CA ALA A 172 -7.08 -0.13 14.91
C ALA A 172 -6.92 -1.61 14.57
N LYS A 173 -5.68 -2.13 14.56
CA LYS A 173 -5.38 -3.54 14.23
C LYS A 173 -6.08 -4.03 12.95
N THR A 174 -5.99 -3.27 11.87
CA THR A 174 -6.64 -3.54 10.59
C THR A 174 -8.19 -3.55 10.63
N SER A 175 -8.82 -3.31 11.77
CA SER A 175 -10.26 -3.39 11.93
C SER A 175 -11.01 -2.16 11.40
N PRO A 176 -11.92 -2.30 10.41
CA PRO A 176 -12.71 -1.18 9.92
C PRO A 176 -13.76 -0.68 10.92
N SER A 177 -14.07 -1.42 11.99
CA SER A 177 -14.99 -0.97 13.04
C SER A 177 -14.41 0.16 13.89
N ARG A 178 -13.09 0.33 13.86
CA ARG A 178 -12.39 1.45 14.51
C ARG A 178 -11.39 2.04 13.54
N MET A 179 -11.82 3.07 12.83
CA MET A 179 -11.04 3.76 11.82
C MET A 179 -11.18 5.27 11.91
N MET A 180 -10.25 5.95 11.32
CA MET A 180 -10.29 7.39 11.13
C MET A 180 -9.66 7.80 9.81
N PHE A 181 -10.02 9.01 9.35
CA PHE A 181 -9.26 9.74 8.33
C PHE A 181 -9.47 11.23 8.48
N HIS A 182 -8.56 12.03 7.95
CA HIS A 182 -8.59 13.48 8.08
C HIS A 182 -9.15 14.15 6.83
N ILE A 183 -10.06 15.13 7.02
CA ILE A 183 -10.61 16.00 5.99
C ILE A 183 -10.02 17.39 6.20
N ARG A 184 -9.28 17.91 5.22
CA ARG A 184 -8.70 19.26 5.27
C ARG A 184 -9.62 20.25 4.58
N GLY A 185 -9.67 21.48 5.11
CA GLY A 185 -10.43 22.57 4.51
C GLY A 185 -11.43 23.20 5.46
N LYS A 186 -12.30 24.04 4.92
CA LYS A 186 -13.33 24.73 5.72
C LYS A 186 -14.37 23.70 6.17
N GLY A 187 -14.57 23.60 7.47
CA GLY A 187 -15.44 22.57 8.07
C GLY A 187 -14.78 21.20 8.20
N GLY A 188 -13.47 21.10 7.89
CA GLY A 188 -12.72 19.87 8.03
C GLY A 188 -12.46 19.46 9.47
N GLY A 189 -11.97 18.23 9.64
CA GLY A 189 -11.66 17.60 10.93
C GLY A 189 -11.24 16.16 10.68
N THR A 190 -11.13 15.38 11.74
CA THR A 190 -10.89 13.94 11.64
C THR A 190 -12.22 13.21 11.71
N LEU A 191 -12.63 12.53 10.61
CA LEU A 191 -13.71 11.57 10.74
C LEU A 191 -13.24 10.44 11.62
N LEU A 192 -13.97 10.18 12.69
CA LEU A 192 -13.75 9.08 13.63
C LEU A 192 -14.95 8.14 13.55
N HIS A 193 -14.68 6.88 13.18
CA HIS A 193 -15.66 5.80 13.19
C HIS A 193 -15.32 4.82 14.30
N LEU A 194 -16.23 4.69 15.27
CA LEU A 194 -16.08 3.81 16.43
C LEU A 194 -17.32 2.94 16.57
N ASP A 195 -17.20 1.65 16.27
CA ASP A 195 -18.20 0.63 16.49
C ASP A 195 -19.61 1.02 15.97
N GLY A 196 -19.66 1.53 14.73
CA GLY A 196 -20.90 1.93 14.05
C GLY A 196 -21.33 3.39 14.29
N HIS A 197 -20.52 4.18 14.99
CA HIS A 197 -20.79 5.60 15.26
C HIS A 197 -19.80 6.49 14.52
N ASN A 198 -20.30 7.46 13.75
CA ASN A 198 -19.50 8.42 13.02
C ASN A 198 -19.55 9.79 13.69
N ALA A 199 -18.38 10.41 13.86
CA ALA A 199 -18.26 11.77 14.39
C ALA A 199 -17.14 12.51 13.65
N LEU A 200 -17.29 13.83 13.51
CA LEU A 200 -16.19 14.70 13.07
C LEU A 200 -15.47 15.24 14.31
N LEU A 201 -14.23 14.81 14.52
CA LEU A 201 -13.40 15.24 15.63
C LEU A 201 -12.57 16.45 15.20
N ASN A 202 -12.69 17.54 15.95
CA ASN A 202 -11.79 18.69 15.86
C ASN A 202 -10.61 18.48 16.83
N THR A 203 -9.44 18.24 16.27
CA THR A 203 -8.18 18.06 17.02
C THR A 203 -7.38 19.36 17.17
N LYS A 204 -7.87 20.47 16.59
CA LYS A 204 -7.23 21.77 16.74
C LYS A 204 -7.66 22.41 18.06
N THR A 205 -6.74 22.46 19.00
CA THR A 205 -6.91 23.05 20.33
C THR A 205 -5.89 24.18 20.54
N ASP A 206 -5.96 24.85 21.68
CA ASP A 206 -4.94 25.86 22.07
C ASP A 206 -3.56 25.22 22.27
N ALA A 207 -3.51 23.93 22.61
CA ALA A 207 -2.26 23.20 22.78
C ALA A 207 -1.66 22.74 21.44
N THR A 208 -2.49 22.19 20.52
CA THR A 208 -2.01 21.64 19.24
C THR A 208 -1.82 22.69 18.16
N LYS A 209 -2.54 23.82 18.23
CA LYS A 209 -2.54 24.94 17.25
C LYS A 209 -2.90 24.56 15.81
N VAL A 210 -2.60 23.33 15.38
CA VAL A 210 -2.91 22.74 14.06
C VAL A 210 -3.68 21.45 14.23
N SER A 211 -4.24 20.91 13.15
CA SER A 211 -4.90 19.60 13.17
C SER A 211 -3.86 18.49 13.26
N CYS A 212 -4.20 17.43 13.96
CA CYS A 212 -3.38 16.23 14.10
C CYS A 212 -3.32 15.44 12.79
N VAL A 213 -2.14 14.84 12.52
CA VAL A 213 -1.84 14.05 11.32
C VAL A 213 -1.04 12.79 11.70
N TYR A 214 -0.77 11.91 10.75
CA TYR A 214 0.01 10.67 10.94
C TYR A 214 -0.44 9.84 12.13
N PRO A 215 -1.70 9.37 12.14
CA PRO A 215 -2.27 8.61 13.24
C PRO A 215 -1.63 7.23 13.41
N SER A 216 -1.53 6.79 14.65
CA SER A 216 -1.27 5.41 15.04
C SER A 216 -2.22 5.00 16.16
N TRP A 217 -3.01 3.96 15.93
CA TRP A 217 -3.89 3.39 16.92
C TRP A 217 -3.12 2.55 17.95
N HIS A 218 -3.46 2.73 19.21
CA HIS A 218 -3.10 1.76 20.23
C HIS A 218 -3.81 0.41 19.96
N PRO A 219 -3.17 -0.73 20.22
CA PRO A 219 -3.73 -2.05 19.87
C PRO A 219 -5.10 -2.38 20.48
N ASP A 220 -5.48 -1.76 21.62
CA ASP A 220 -6.80 -1.93 22.21
C ASP A 220 -7.88 -1.05 21.57
N GLY A 221 -7.47 -0.10 20.70
CA GLY A 221 -8.36 0.81 19.99
C GLY A 221 -8.87 1.99 20.84
N ARG A 222 -8.35 2.20 22.05
CA ARG A 222 -8.71 3.34 22.89
C ARG A 222 -7.92 4.60 22.54
N TYR A 223 -6.60 4.49 22.45
CA TYR A 223 -5.76 5.66 22.21
C TYR A 223 -5.37 5.78 20.75
N ILE A 224 -5.20 7.03 20.30
CA ILE A 224 -4.62 7.35 18.98
C ILE A 224 -3.48 8.34 19.21
N ALA A 225 -2.25 7.91 18.90
CA ALA A 225 -1.12 8.82 18.84
C ALA A 225 -1.11 9.55 17.48
N TYR A 226 -0.83 10.84 17.51
CA TYR A 226 -0.74 11.69 16.33
C TYR A 226 0.56 12.48 16.32
N SER A 227 0.97 12.91 15.15
CA SER A 227 1.87 14.05 15.03
C SER A 227 1.08 15.33 14.86
N ILE A 228 1.64 16.43 15.36
CA ILE A 228 1.26 17.78 14.99
C ILE A 228 2.50 18.44 14.37
N ASN A 229 2.37 18.93 13.13
CA ASN A 229 3.50 19.43 12.37
C ASN A 229 3.17 20.80 11.76
N ASP A 230 4.11 21.73 11.86
CA ASP A 230 4.16 22.91 10.99
C ASP A 230 5.22 22.67 9.93
N ILE A 231 4.81 22.58 8.67
CA ILE A 231 5.68 22.16 7.57
C ILE A 231 5.82 23.21 6.50
N LYS A 232 6.97 23.20 5.83
CA LYS A 232 7.21 23.86 4.56
C LYS A 232 7.38 22.80 3.46
N GLN A 233 6.77 23.03 2.32
CA GLN A 233 6.97 22.24 1.10
C GLN A 233 7.82 23.02 0.12
N THR A 234 8.80 22.35 -0.49
CA THR A 234 9.63 22.91 -1.55
C THR A 234 9.56 22.00 -2.76
N PHE A 235 9.12 22.57 -3.88
CA PHE A 235 8.96 21.84 -5.14
C PHE A 235 10.18 22.04 -6.02
N HIS A 236 10.62 20.97 -6.65
CA HIS A 236 11.77 20.94 -7.55
C HIS A 236 11.34 20.56 -8.97
N ASN A 237 12.09 21.03 -9.96
CA ASN A 237 11.94 20.61 -11.36
C ASN A 237 12.79 19.37 -11.69
N GLU A 238 13.21 18.63 -10.66
CA GLU A 238 14.01 17.41 -10.79
C GLU A 238 13.07 16.19 -10.76
N PRO A 239 12.99 15.37 -11.83
CA PRO A 239 12.09 14.24 -11.88
C PRO A 239 12.33 13.19 -10.78
N SER A 240 13.56 13.08 -10.29
CA SER A 240 13.93 12.13 -9.24
C SER A 240 13.58 12.60 -7.83
N GLN A 241 13.24 13.89 -7.66
CA GLN A 241 12.96 14.48 -6.36
C GLN A 241 12.06 15.72 -6.53
N ILE A 242 10.77 15.48 -6.68
CA ILE A 242 9.82 16.54 -7.01
C ILE A 242 9.49 17.40 -5.78
N LEU A 243 9.48 16.82 -4.59
CA LEU A 243 9.06 17.48 -3.35
C LEU A 243 9.99 17.15 -2.19
N ASP A 244 10.44 18.18 -1.50
CA ASP A 244 10.97 18.10 -0.14
C ASP A 244 9.97 18.69 0.87
N VAL A 245 9.87 18.08 2.03
CA VAL A 245 9.09 18.57 3.16
C VAL A 245 10.03 18.82 4.34
N TYR A 246 9.80 19.93 5.03
CA TYR A 246 10.55 20.35 6.21
C TYR A 246 9.60 20.51 7.36
N ASP A 247 9.98 20.06 8.55
CA ASP A 247 9.33 20.47 9.77
C ASP A 247 9.96 21.79 10.28
N TYR A 248 9.11 22.78 10.61
CA TYR A 248 9.51 23.91 11.43
C TYR A 248 9.43 23.58 12.90
N TRP A 249 8.44 22.79 13.26
CA TRP A 249 8.29 22.12 14.53
C TRP A 249 7.36 20.92 14.35
N SER A 250 7.53 19.92 15.19
CA SER A 250 6.63 18.76 15.24
C SER A 250 6.69 18.15 16.62
N ASP A 251 5.52 17.75 17.12
CA ASP A 251 5.34 17.10 18.41
C ASP A 251 4.46 15.86 18.25
N VAL A 252 4.51 14.95 19.23
CA VAL A 252 3.61 13.80 19.32
C VAL A 252 2.60 14.02 20.44
N VAL A 253 1.31 13.81 20.14
CA VAL A 253 0.20 13.94 21.07
C VAL A 253 -0.64 12.68 21.06
N ILE A 254 -1.37 12.40 22.15
CA ILE A 254 -2.18 11.18 22.28
C ILE A 254 -3.63 11.56 22.63
N TYR A 255 -4.56 11.10 21.80
CA TYR A 255 -6.00 11.26 21.99
C TYR A 255 -6.59 10.00 22.64
N ASP A 256 -7.38 10.19 23.72
CA ASP A 256 -8.17 9.14 24.34
C ASP A 256 -9.60 9.18 23.80
N THR A 257 -10.02 8.15 23.09
CA THR A 257 -11.36 8.07 22.48
C THR A 257 -12.48 7.91 23.51
N GLU A 258 -12.19 7.45 24.74
CA GLU A 258 -13.17 7.27 25.81
C GLU A 258 -13.45 8.59 26.55
N THR A 259 -12.39 9.36 26.86
CA THR A 259 -12.54 10.62 27.59
C THR A 259 -12.69 11.85 26.70
N GLY A 260 -12.23 11.75 25.43
CA GLY A 260 -12.15 12.87 24.49
C GLY A 260 -10.99 13.83 24.79
N GLU A 261 -10.05 13.44 25.64
CA GLU A 261 -8.88 14.24 25.98
C GLU A 261 -7.76 14.07 24.96
N LEU A 262 -7.11 15.17 24.62
CA LEU A 262 -5.92 15.22 23.76
C LEU A 262 -4.73 15.64 24.60
N ASN A 263 -3.92 14.69 24.98
CA ASN A 263 -2.82 14.87 25.92
C ASN A 263 -1.51 15.23 25.21
N THR A 264 -0.84 16.23 25.73
CA THR A 264 0.53 16.61 25.36
C THR A 264 1.47 16.23 26.50
N TYR A 265 2.67 15.78 26.15
CA TYR A 265 3.66 15.31 27.12
C TYR A 265 4.94 16.12 26.93
N PRO A 266 5.51 16.75 27.98
CA PRO A 266 6.72 17.57 27.83
C PRO A 266 7.89 16.84 27.15
N ILE A 267 7.98 15.54 27.31
CA ILE A 267 9.03 14.71 26.72
C ILE A 267 8.80 14.45 25.21
N LEU A 268 7.57 14.63 24.69
CA LEU A 268 7.17 14.43 23.29
C LEU A 268 6.77 15.75 22.61
N SER A 269 7.00 16.88 23.27
CA SER A 269 6.68 18.23 22.78
C SER A 269 7.75 19.25 23.20
N ASP A 270 9.00 18.81 23.22
CA ASP A 270 10.14 19.63 23.57
C ASP A 270 10.61 20.43 22.34
N THR A 271 10.78 21.74 22.51
CA THR A 271 11.33 22.61 21.44
C THR A 271 12.78 22.31 21.07
N ALA A 272 13.46 21.46 21.82
CA ALA A 272 14.82 21.04 21.53
C ALA A 272 14.92 19.96 20.44
N ARG A 273 13.82 19.30 20.12
CA ARG A 273 13.77 18.23 19.09
C ARG A 273 12.49 18.31 18.28
N PHE A 274 12.48 17.65 17.13
CA PHE A 274 11.29 17.30 16.37
C PHE A 274 10.85 15.89 16.75
N GLU A 275 9.56 15.65 16.98
CA GLU A 275 8.95 14.35 17.19
C GLU A 275 7.81 14.15 16.20
N THR A 276 7.85 13.03 15.45
CA THR A 276 6.85 12.76 14.39
C THR A 276 6.65 11.26 14.15
N PHE A 277 5.65 10.91 13.37
CA PHE A 277 5.35 9.54 12.93
C PHE A 277 5.27 8.52 14.07
N PRO A 278 4.35 8.67 15.03
CA PRO A 278 4.21 7.71 16.12
C PRO A 278 3.75 6.34 15.62
N SER A 279 4.16 5.27 16.33
CA SER A 279 3.71 3.89 16.10
C SER A 279 3.70 3.12 17.41
N PHE A 280 2.55 2.61 17.84
CA PHE A 280 2.50 1.76 19.04
C PHE A 280 3.07 0.37 18.77
N SER A 281 3.70 -0.21 19.78
CA SER A 281 4.09 -1.62 19.80
C SER A 281 2.86 -2.54 19.84
N ALA A 282 3.06 -3.82 19.50
CA ALA A 282 1.98 -4.81 19.47
C ALA A 282 1.28 -5.01 20.83
N ASP A 283 2.02 -4.87 21.92
CA ASP A 283 1.49 -4.95 23.29
C ASP A 283 0.97 -3.61 23.84
N GLY A 284 1.14 -2.52 23.08
CA GLY A 284 0.70 -1.18 23.43
C GLY A 284 1.50 -0.52 24.56
N ARG A 285 2.63 -1.09 24.98
CA ARG A 285 3.42 -0.58 26.12
C ARG A 285 4.60 0.29 25.71
N THR A 286 4.85 0.40 24.43
CA THR A 286 5.91 1.21 23.85
C THR A 286 5.33 2.07 22.72
N LEU A 287 5.67 3.34 22.70
CA LEU A 287 5.41 4.22 21.57
C LEU A 287 6.73 4.49 20.87
N TYR A 288 6.84 4.04 19.61
CA TYR A 288 7.93 4.40 18.71
C TYR A 288 7.59 5.72 18.02
N PHE A 289 8.60 6.52 17.70
CA PHE A 289 8.46 7.76 16.94
C PHE A 289 9.79 8.15 16.31
N CYS A 290 9.75 9.05 15.33
CA CYS A 290 10.94 9.60 14.71
C CYS A 290 11.29 10.94 15.36
N SER A 291 12.59 11.17 15.61
CA SER A 291 13.06 12.41 16.25
C SER A 291 14.29 12.96 15.54
N ALA A 292 14.39 14.30 15.43
CA ALA A 292 15.52 14.96 14.80
C ALA A 292 15.94 16.25 15.55
N ASP A 293 17.20 16.67 15.34
CA ASP A 293 17.71 17.97 15.82
C ASP A 293 17.14 19.11 14.96
N PRO A 294 16.39 20.06 15.52
CA PRO A 294 15.82 21.17 14.77
C PRO A 294 16.85 22.13 14.16
N LYS A 295 18.09 22.17 14.66
CA LYS A 295 19.15 23.01 14.10
C LYS A 295 19.55 22.61 12.69
N ALA A 296 19.38 21.32 12.36
CA ALA A 296 19.63 20.83 11.01
C ALA A 296 18.59 21.33 9.99
N ALA A 297 17.40 21.77 10.42
CA ALA A 297 16.33 22.24 9.54
C ALA A 297 16.66 23.54 8.77
N GLU A 298 17.68 24.29 9.18
CA GLU A 298 18.19 25.44 8.40
C GLU A 298 18.84 24.99 7.09
N ILE A 299 19.39 23.76 7.06
CA ILE A 299 19.99 23.13 5.89
C ILE A 299 19.37 21.75 5.72
N LEU A 300 18.33 21.64 4.90
CA LEU A 300 17.54 20.43 4.75
C LEU A 300 18.35 19.15 4.53
N PRO A 301 19.38 19.11 3.66
CA PRO A 301 20.17 17.90 3.47
C PRO A 301 20.95 17.42 4.72
N GLU A 302 20.94 18.17 5.81
CA GLU A 302 21.56 17.79 7.09
C GLU A 302 20.56 17.20 8.09
N VAL A 303 19.25 17.31 7.82
CA VAL A 303 18.22 16.75 8.73
C VAL A 303 18.26 15.23 8.70
N ARG A 304 18.39 14.63 9.89
CA ARG A 304 18.37 13.18 10.10
C ARG A 304 17.41 12.85 11.22
N TYR A 305 16.43 12.00 10.92
CA TYR A 305 15.52 11.49 11.92
C TYR A 305 16.00 10.12 12.39
N GLU A 306 16.16 9.97 13.69
CA GLU A 306 16.42 8.70 14.36
C GLU A 306 15.10 8.06 14.82
N LEU A 307 15.08 6.74 14.96
CA LEU A 307 13.97 6.01 15.55
C LEU A 307 14.15 5.99 17.06
N CYS A 308 13.18 6.56 17.77
CA CYS A 308 13.12 6.59 19.23
C CYS A 308 11.95 5.77 19.77
N SER A 309 11.99 5.48 21.05
CA SER A 309 10.90 4.87 21.78
C SER A 309 10.75 5.47 23.19
N VAL A 310 9.52 5.41 23.69
CA VAL A 310 9.17 5.78 25.07
C VAL A 310 8.16 4.78 25.62
N ALA A 311 8.21 4.53 26.92
CA ALA A 311 7.22 3.67 27.58
C ALA A 311 5.83 4.34 27.57
N PHE A 312 4.78 3.52 27.44
CA PHE A 312 3.39 3.95 27.53
C PHE A 312 2.62 3.04 28.48
N ASP A 313 1.84 3.62 29.39
CA ASP A 313 0.94 2.87 30.24
C ASP A 313 -0.51 2.93 29.70
N PRO A 314 -1.02 1.84 29.10
CA PRO A 314 -2.37 1.83 28.52
C PRO A 314 -3.49 1.92 29.58
N ALA A 315 -3.21 1.69 30.87
CA ALA A 315 -4.19 1.80 31.92
C ALA A 315 -4.47 3.27 32.31
N THR A 316 -3.44 4.10 32.26
CA THR A 316 -3.52 5.53 32.66
C THR A 316 -3.44 6.50 31.49
N GLY A 317 -2.87 6.06 30.34
CA GLY A 317 -2.54 6.93 29.20
C GLY A 317 -1.25 7.72 29.40
N GLU A 318 -0.48 7.44 30.46
CA GLU A 318 0.74 8.16 30.78
C GLU A 318 1.93 7.67 29.91
N VAL A 319 2.79 8.62 29.58
CA VAL A 319 4.06 8.39 28.87
C VAL A 319 5.20 8.41 29.89
N GLY A 320 6.17 7.51 29.73
CA GLY A 320 7.36 7.45 30.56
C GLY A 320 8.22 8.73 30.44
N ASP A 321 9.20 8.85 31.34
CA ASP A 321 10.08 10.01 31.47
C ASP A 321 11.46 9.84 30.81
N GLU A 322 11.67 8.73 30.07
CA GLU A 322 12.93 8.41 29.40
C GLU A 322 12.69 8.02 27.93
N ILE A 323 13.38 8.71 27.01
CA ILE A 323 13.43 8.36 25.57
C ILE A 323 14.66 7.50 25.33
N THR A 324 14.46 6.40 24.62
CA THR A 324 15.53 5.52 24.16
C THR A 324 15.66 5.62 22.64
N THR A 325 16.85 5.89 22.12
CA THR A 325 17.15 5.74 20.70
C THR A 325 17.23 4.25 20.36
N VAL A 326 16.32 3.79 19.50
CA VAL A 326 16.26 2.40 19.02
C VAL A 326 17.32 2.19 17.92
N TRP A 327 17.40 3.14 17.00
CA TRP A 327 18.41 3.18 15.94
C TRP A 327 18.57 4.61 15.43
N ASP A 328 19.82 5.05 15.28
CA ASP A 328 20.19 6.40 14.82
C ASP A 328 20.24 6.55 13.28
N GLY A 329 19.94 5.45 12.55
CA GLY A 329 19.89 5.44 11.10
C GLY A 329 21.25 5.40 10.40
N ASP A 330 22.37 5.30 11.13
CA ASP A 330 23.75 5.29 10.56
C ASP A 330 23.98 6.48 9.60
N GLY A 331 23.58 7.68 10.03
CA GLY A 331 23.72 8.91 9.25
C GLY A 331 22.68 9.14 8.15
N ALA A 332 21.56 8.42 8.18
CA ALA A 332 20.39 8.62 7.32
C ALA A 332 19.14 8.93 8.14
N SER A 333 18.05 9.35 7.51
CA SER A 333 16.74 9.52 8.15
C SER A 333 15.97 8.20 8.19
N LEU A 334 15.34 7.91 9.33
CA LEU A 334 14.40 6.82 9.56
C LEU A 334 13.00 7.39 9.72
N LEU A 335 12.04 6.89 8.93
CA LEU A 335 10.72 7.49 8.81
C LEU A 335 9.64 6.41 8.71
N PHE A 336 8.38 6.80 9.04
CA PHE A 336 7.22 5.92 8.95
C PHE A 336 7.36 4.59 9.70
N PRO A 337 7.78 4.57 10.99
CA PRO A 337 7.90 3.31 11.73
C PRO A 337 6.56 2.59 11.77
N ARG A 338 6.58 1.26 11.56
CA ARG A 338 5.42 0.39 11.70
C ARG A 338 5.82 -0.89 12.42
N ALA A 339 5.33 -1.05 13.64
CA ALA A 339 5.54 -2.28 14.40
C ALA A 339 4.67 -3.41 13.86
N SER A 340 5.23 -4.62 13.75
CA SER A 340 4.47 -5.82 13.40
C SER A 340 3.54 -6.22 14.55
N TYR A 341 2.39 -6.80 14.25
CA TYR A 341 1.38 -7.17 15.26
C TYR A 341 1.80 -8.37 16.14
N ASP A 342 2.84 -9.13 15.74
CA ASP A 342 3.47 -10.16 16.56
C ASP A 342 4.51 -9.61 17.54
N GLY A 343 4.83 -8.32 17.45
CA GLY A 343 5.77 -7.62 18.32
C GLY A 343 7.24 -7.94 18.05
N ARG A 344 7.56 -8.58 16.92
CA ARG A 344 8.91 -8.97 16.59
C ARG A 344 9.70 -7.88 15.87
N TYR A 345 9.06 -7.12 15.01
CA TYR A 345 9.71 -6.22 14.08
C TYR A 345 9.20 -4.78 14.15
N VAL A 346 10.06 -3.85 13.80
CA VAL A 346 9.67 -2.52 13.32
C VAL A 346 10.23 -2.35 11.91
N MET A 347 9.38 -2.03 10.95
CA MET A 347 9.78 -1.64 9.61
C MET A 347 9.81 -0.12 9.51
N VAL A 348 10.81 0.43 8.81
CA VAL A 348 10.97 1.87 8.58
C VAL A 348 11.30 2.12 7.11
N THR A 349 11.04 3.33 6.63
CA THR A 349 11.63 3.85 5.39
C THR A 349 12.91 4.62 5.75
N ARG A 350 14.03 4.25 5.14
CA ARG A 350 15.33 4.92 5.33
C ARG A 350 15.69 5.70 4.06
N SER A 351 16.08 6.94 4.22
CA SER A 351 16.48 7.86 3.13
C SER A 351 17.65 8.71 3.56
N ALA A 352 18.41 9.26 2.64
CA ALA A 352 19.62 10.02 2.95
C ALA A 352 19.38 11.19 3.91
N TYR A 353 18.21 11.84 3.86
CA TYR A 353 17.84 12.96 4.73
C TYR A 353 16.35 13.25 4.71
N GLY A 354 15.90 14.18 5.54
CA GLY A 354 14.56 14.80 5.50
C GLY A 354 13.50 14.04 6.25
N THR A 355 12.25 14.50 6.15
CA THR A 355 11.11 13.98 6.92
C THR A 355 10.06 13.29 6.06
N PHE A 356 10.04 13.46 4.74
CA PHE A 356 8.97 12.95 3.88
C PHE A 356 9.53 12.35 2.58
N PRO A 357 10.14 11.16 2.64
CA PRO A 357 10.98 10.63 1.58
C PRO A 357 10.23 9.99 0.41
N ILE A 358 8.91 10.11 0.33
CA ILE A 358 8.10 9.45 -0.72
C ILE A 358 8.46 9.86 -2.15
N TRP A 359 9.29 10.90 -2.29
CA TRP A 359 9.85 11.37 -3.56
C TRP A 359 11.37 11.24 -3.63
N HIS A 360 12.01 10.74 -2.58
CA HIS A 360 13.44 10.45 -2.59
C HIS A 360 13.67 9.11 -3.25
N LYS A 361 14.47 9.10 -4.30
CA LYS A 361 14.74 7.89 -5.07
C LYS A 361 15.50 6.82 -4.26
N ASP A 362 16.24 7.26 -3.25
CA ASP A 362 17.03 6.45 -2.31
C ASP A 362 16.24 6.01 -1.07
N ALA A 363 14.93 6.21 -1.08
CA ALA A 363 14.08 5.77 0.03
C ALA A 363 13.80 4.28 -0.08
N ASP A 364 14.35 3.52 0.85
CA ASP A 364 14.32 2.06 0.95
C ASP A 364 13.64 1.57 2.23
N LEU A 365 13.06 0.38 2.18
CA LEU A 365 12.51 -0.30 3.36
C LEU A 365 13.62 -1.01 4.13
N TRP A 366 13.58 -0.85 5.46
CA TRP A 366 14.49 -1.50 6.40
C TRP A 366 13.72 -2.16 7.52
N LEU A 367 14.26 -3.25 8.03
CA LEU A 367 13.67 -4.04 9.13
C LEU A 367 14.59 -3.99 10.35
N ILE A 368 13.97 -3.81 11.53
CA ILE A 368 14.62 -3.89 12.82
C ILE A 368 14.00 -5.09 13.55
N ASP A 369 14.80 -6.08 13.93
CA ASP A 369 14.37 -7.19 14.80
C ASP A 369 14.48 -6.72 16.26
N LEU A 370 13.36 -6.54 16.93
CA LEU A 370 13.29 -6.03 18.31
C LEU A 370 13.87 -6.99 19.36
N ARG A 371 14.06 -8.28 19.01
CA ARG A 371 14.65 -9.26 19.93
C ARG A 371 16.17 -9.22 19.93
N THR A 372 16.77 -8.93 18.78
CA THR A 372 18.22 -8.92 18.60
C THR A 372 18.80 -7.52 18.56
N GLY A 373 17.98 -6.52 18.19
CA GLY A 373 18.42 -5.16 17.88
C GLY A 373 19.10 -5.05 16.50
N GLU A 374 19.13 -6.14 15.72
CA GLU A 374 19.70 -6.12 14.38
C GLU A 374 18.78 -5.37 13.41
N HIS A 375 19.39 -4.66 12.48
CA HIS A 375 18.67 -3.95 11.41
C HIS A 375 19.29 -4.28 10.06
N ARG A 376 18.45 -4.40 9.02
CA ARG A 376 18.88 -4.72 7.66
C ARG A 376 18.03 -4.04 6.59
N ALA A 377 18.62 -3.77 5.43
CA ALA A 377 17.87 -3.42 4.23
C ALA A 377 16.99 -4.61 3.80
N LEU A 378 15.84 -4.31 3.23
CA LEU A 378 14.96 -5.31 2.64
C LEU A 378 15.20 -5.37 1.13
N ASP A 379 16.39 -5.86 0.75
CA ASP A 379 16.82 -5.94 -0.66
C ASP A 379 15.83 -6.74 -1.52
N GLU A 380 15.08 -7.68 -0.91
CA GLU A 380 14.03 -8.46 -1.58
C GLU A 380 12.85 -7.59 -1.99
N LEU A 381 12.59 -6.49 -1.26
CA LEU A 381 11.48 -5.56 -1.50
C LEU A 381 11.91 -4.29 -2.23
N ASN A 382 13.14 -3.84 -2.02
CA ASN A 382 13.66 -2.58 -2.53
C ASN A 382 13.96 -2.64 -4.04
N SER A 383 13.99 -1.49 -4.68
CA SER A 383 14.27 -1.32 -6.10
C SER A 383 15.17 -0.11 -6.37
N ASP A 384 15.42 0.22 -7.63
CA ASP A 384 16.15 1.43 -8.02
C ASP A 384 15.32 2.73 -7.87
N ASN A 385 14.17 2.65 -7.22
CA ASN A 385 13.25 3.77 -6.98
C ASN A 385 12.71 3.76 -5.55
N THR A 386 11.90 4.75 -5.23
CA THR A 386 11.30 4.94 -3.90
C THR A 386 10.42 3.77 -3.47
N GLU A 387 10.67 3.22 -2.30
CA GLU A 387 9.77 2.38 -1.51
C GLU A 387 9.38 3.11 -0.22
N SER A 388 8.08 3.16 0.08
CA SER A 388 7.56 3.90 1.24
C SER A 388 6.16 3.43 1.66
N TYR A 389 5.59 4.06 2.69
CA TYR A 389 4.21 3.81 3.14
C TYR A 389 3.88 2.33 3.26
N HIS A 390 4.64 1.64 4.07
CA HIS A 390 4.45 0.22 4.33
C HIS A 390 3.48 -0.02 5.50
N SER A 391 2.80 -1.17 5.49
CA SER A 391 1.99 -1.67 6.61
C SER A 391 2.02 -3.19 6.69
N TRP A 392 1.70 -3.71 7.90
CA TRP A 392 1.64 -5.13 8.20
C TRP A 392 0.20 -5.65 8.12
N SER A 393 0.03 -6.88 7.64
CA SER A 393 -1.22 -7.62 7.81
C SER A 393 -1.47 -7.94 9.29
N SER A 394 -2.72 -8.22 9.65
CA SER A 394 -3.10 -8.58 11.02
C SER A 394 -2.34 -9.79 11.57
N THR A 395 -1.88 -10.67 10.69
CA THR A 395 -1.09 -11.87 11.02
C THR A 395 0.41 -11.62 11.10
N SER A 396 0.89 -10.43 10.71
CA SER A 396 2.32 -10.13 10.51
C SER A 396 3.02 -11.01 9.46
N ARG A 397 2.25 -11.75 8.64
CA ARG A 397 2.80 -12.64 7.61
C ARG A 397 2.84 -12.01 6.23
N TRP A 398 2.20 -10.86 6.06
CA TRP A 398 2.17 -10.10 4.82
C TRP A 398 2.49 -8.64 5.09
N VAL A 399 3.15 -8.03 4.12
CA VAL A 399 3.35 -6.58 4.08
C VAL A 399 2.83 -6.02 2.77
N VAL A 400 2.36 -4.78 2.82
CA VAL A 400 2.07 -3.97 1.64
C VAL A 400 2.86 -2.69 1.72
N PHE A 401 3.31 -2.19 0.58
CA PHE A 401 4.05 -0.93 0.50
C PHE A 401 3.84 -0.25 -0.85
N SER A 402 4.09 1.05 -0.89
CA SER A 402 4.05 1.85 -2.11
C SER A 402 5.40 1.89 -2.79
N SER A 403 5.47 1.58 -4.09
CA SER A 403 6.71 1.59 -4.86
C SER A 403 6.55 2.37 -6.17
N ARG A 404 7.59 3.08 -6.57
CA ARG A 404 7.68 3.81 -7.86
C ARG A 404 8.45 3.03 -8.94
N ARG A 405 8.73 1.76 -8.75
CA ARG A 405 9.59 0.92 -9.61
C ARG A 405 9.13 0.79 -11.06
N ILE A 406 7.84 1.04 -11.36
CA ILE A 406 7.33 0.87 -12.74
C ILE A 406 7.78 2.04 -13.62
N ASP A 407 7.55 3.27 -13.19
CA ASP A 407 7.72 4.47 -14.03
C ASP A 407 8.46 5.63 -13.34
N GLY A 408 8.82 5.47 -12.06
CA GLY A 408 9.47 6.50 -11.26
C GLY A 408 8.56 7.66 -10.83
N LEU A 409 7.31 7.66 -11.27
CA LEU A 409 6.35 8.74 -11.03
C LEU A 409 5.17 8.31 -10.16
N HIS A 410 4.47 7.24 -10.55
CA HIS A 410 3.28 6.77 -9.85
C HIS A 410 3.65 5.70 -8.83
N THR A 411 3.26 5.90 -7.57
CA THR A 411 3.34 4.82 -6.58
C THR A 411 2.28 3.76 -6.87
N ARG A 412 2.69 2.49 -6.77
CA ARG A 412 1.83 1.31 -6.91
C ARG A 412 1.96 0.42 -5.69
N PRO A 413 0.89 -0.25 -5.23
CA PRO A 413 0.95 -1.13 -4.07
C PRO A 413 1.55 -2.48 -4.45
N TYR A 414 2.57 -2.89 -3.70
CA TYR A 414 3.21 -4.20 -3.79
C TYR A 414 3.01 -4.97 -2.50
N ILE A 415 2.82 -6.27 -2.61
CA ILE A 415 2.53 -7.17 -1.49
C ILE A 415 3.62 -8.24 -1.44
N ALA A 416 4.12 -8.57 -0.25
CA ALA A 416 5.10 -9.63 -0.04
C ALA A 416 4.76 -10.48 1.19
N HIS A 417 5.12 -11.76 1.14
CA HIS A 417 5.04 -12.70 2.26
C HIS A 417 6.27 -12.57 3.16
N VAL A 418 6.07 -12.79 4.45
CA VAL A 418 7.12 -12.85 5.48
C VAL A 418 7.08 -14.22 6.13
N ASP A 419 8.20 -14.96 6.12
CA ASP A 419 8.30 -16.26 6.75
C ASP A 419 8.56 -16.18 8.27
N ASP A 420 8.66 -17.32 8.95
CA ASP A 420 8.91 -17.41 10.39
C ASP A 420 10.29 -16.90 10.80
N GLU A 421 11.24 -16.91 9.89
CA GLU A 421 12.60 -16.43 10.08
C GLU A 421 12.72 -14.91 9.82
N GLY A 422 11.70 -14.30 9.19
CA GLY A 422 11.68 -12.87 8.83
C GLY A 422 12.29 -12.57 7.46
N HIS A 423 12.36 -13.57 6.57
CA HIS A 423 12.72 -13.35 5.18
C HIS A 423 11.49 -12.96 4.38
N PHE A 424 11.69 -12.10 3.39
CA PHE A 424 10.63 -11.61 2.53
C PHE A 424 10.68 -12.31 1.17
N SER A 425 9.51 -12.66 0.65
CA SER A 425 9.38 -13.12 -0.71
C SER A 425 9.52 -11.97 -1.71
N LYS A 426 9.79 -12.29 -2.99
CA LYS A 426 9.65 -11.33 -4.08
C LYS A 426 8.26 -10.68 -4.03
N PRO A 427 8.16 -9.34 -4.03
CA PRO A 427 6.88 -8.66 -3.96
C PRO A 427 6.13 -8.77 -5.31
N PHE A 428 4.80 -8.86 -5.23
CA PHE A 428 3.92 -8.81 -6.39
C PHE A 428 3.04 -7.57 -6.38
N LEU A 429 2.78 -7.04 -7.56
CA LEU A 429 1.89 -5.89 -7.75
C LEU A 429 0.45 -6.29 -7.42
N LEU A 430 -0.33 -5.38 -6.82
CA LEU A 430 -1.75 -5.58 -6.51
C LEU A 430 -2.48 -6.11 -7.76
N PRO A 431 -3.09 -7.31 -7.71
CA PRO A 431 -3.74 -7.92 -8.87
C PRO A 431 -4.95 -7.10 -9.34
N HIS A 432 -5.22 -7.14 -10.65
CA HIS A 432 -6.42 -6.58 -11.28
C HIS A 432 -6.92 -7.49 -12.39
N ASP A 433 -8.16 -7.35 -12.81
CA ASP A 433 -8.75 -8.18 -13.88
C ASP A 433 -8.06 -7.99 -15.22
N ARG A 434 -7.66 -6.76 -15.54
CA ARG A 434 -6.86 -6.38 -16.71
C ARG A 434 -5.72 -5.44 -16.29
N PRO A 435 -4.63 -6.01 -15.78
CA PRO A 435 -3.63 -5.22 -15.06
C PRO A 435 -2.91 -4.20 -15.95
N LEU A 436 -2.59 -4.53 -17.20
CA LEU A 436 -1.91 -3.58 -18.08
C LEU A 436 -2.83 -2.39 -18.41
N GLU A 437 -4.09 -2.66 -18.79
CA GLU A 437 -5.07 -1.60 -19.06
C GLU A 437 -5.32 -0.74 -17.82
N TRP A 438 -5.40 -1.37 -16.64
CA TRP A 438 -5.63 -0.66 -15.39
C TRP A 438 -4.46 0.28 -15.05
N TYR A 439 -3.24 -0.24 -15.01
CA TYR A 439 -2.09 0.54 -14.56
C TYR A 439 -1.61 1.57 -15.59
N ASP A 440 -1.73 1.30 -16.88
CA ASP A 440 -1.45 2.27 -17.94
C ASP A 440 -2.50 3.39 -18.00
N GLY A 441 -3.76 3.07 -17.70
CA GLY A 441 -4.86 4.04 -17.68
C GLY A 441 -4.95 4.86 -16.39
N LEU A 442 -4.38 4.39 -15.29
CA LEU A 442 -4.49 5.04 -13.99
C LEU A 442 -3.40 6.09 -13.78
N MET A 443 -3.75 7.35 -14.00
CA MET A 443 -2.87 8.52 -13.82
C MET A 443 -2.79 9.00 -12.36
N GLN A 444 -3.09 8.14 -11.39
CA GLN A 444 -3.05 8.44 -9.96
C GLN A 444 -2.10 7.51 -9.23
N SER A 445 -1.49 8.02 -8.17
CA SER A 445 -0.66 7.27 -7.22
C SER A 445 -1.51 6.67 -6.11
N TYR A 446 -1.10 5.51 -5.63
CA TYR A 446 -1.61 4.89 -4.40
C TYR A 446 -0.71 5.31 -3.22
N ASN A 447 -1.31 5.93 -2.22
CA ASN A 447 -0.59 6.34 -1.02
C ASN A 447 -1.16 5.66 0.22
N ILE A 448 -0.27 5.33 1.15
CA ILE A 448 -0.58 4.77 2.47
C ILE A 448 -1.48 3.54 2.33
N PRO A 449 -1.08 2.49 1.61
CA PRO A 449 -1.86 1.26 1.60
C PRO A 449 -1.81 0.62 3.00
N GLU A 450 -2.98 0.39 3.60
CA GLU A 450 -3.14 -0.30 4.88
C GLU A 450 -4.06 -1.51 4.72
N PHE A 451 -3.72 -2.62 5.39
CA PHE A 451 -4.59 -3.79 5.42
C PHE A 451 -5.87 -3.52 6.22
N ILE A 452 -6.96 -4.12 5.77
CA ILE A 452 -8.24 -4.15 6.46
C ILE A 452 -8.75 -5.60 6.58
N SER A 453 -9.23 -5.94 7.77
CA SER A 453 -9.66 -7.31 8.09
C SER A 453 -11.08 -7.65 7.65
N ALA A 454 -11.86 -6.66 7.22
CA ALA A 454 -13.25 -6.80 6.75
C ALA A 454 -13.61 -5.66 5.79
N PRO A 455 -14.75 -5.74 5.08
CA PRO A 455 -15.30 -4.61 4.34
C PRO A 455 -15.55 -3.39 5.25
N ILE A 456 -15.36 -2.19 4.70
CA ILE A 456 -15.65 -0.95 5.44
C ILE A 456 -17.15 -0.67 5.38
N ASP A 457 -17.80 -0.66 6.53
CA ASP A 457 -19.24 -0.39 6.67
C ASP A 457 -19.50 1.09 7.02
N VAL A 458 -18.93 1.99 6.21
CA VAL A 458 -19.16 3.43 6.29
C VAL A 458 -19.45 3.93 4.88
N SER A 459 -20.64 4.48 4.69
CA SER A 459 -21.04 5.00 3.37
C SER A 459 -20.61 6.46 3.17
N PRO A 460 -20.49 6.95 1.93
CA PRO A 460 -20.29 8.37 1.66
C PRO A 460 -21.36 9.27 2.32
N SER A 461 -22.60 8.79 2.44
CA SER A 461 -23.67 9.54 3.11
C SER A 461 -23.43 9.69 4.62
N ASP A 462 -22.90 8.67 5.30
CA ASP A 462 -22.55 8.74 6.71
C ASP A 462 -21.43 9.76 6.96
N ILE A 463 -20.45 9.78 6.07
CA ILE A 463 -19.32 10.74 6.09
C ILE A 463 -19.86 12.18 5.92
N LEU A 464 -20.70 12.43 4.93
CA LEU A 464 -21.30 13.72 4.67
C LEU A 464 -22.20 14.18 5.84
N GLN A 465 -22.92 13.28 6.49
CA GLN A 465 -23.71 13.56 7.65
C GLN A 465 -22.83 14.00 8.85
N ALA A 466 -21.73 13.31 9.09
CA ALA A 466 -20.78 13.70 10.13
C ALA A 466 -20.11 15.05 9.81
N GLU A 467 -19.68 15.28 8.56
CA GLU A 467 -19.05 16.52 8.10
C GLU A 467 -20.00 17.72 8.21
N SER A 468 -21.30 17.52 7.94
CA SER A 468 -22.30 18.59 8.07
C SER A 468 -22.53 19.10 9.49
N GLY A 469 -21.82 18.55 10.49
CA GLY A 469 -21.81 19.00 11.88
C GLY A 469 -22.93 18.43 12.74
N SER A 470 -23.60 17.36 12.32
CA SER A 470 -24.62 16.68 13.12
C SER A 470 -24.04 16.04 14.39
N VAL A 471 -22.76 15.65 14.34
CA VAL A 471 -21.99 15.15 15.50
C VAL A 471 -20.56 15.68 15.42
N THR A 472 -20.29 16.80 16.10
CA THR A 472 -18.93 17.35 16.22
C THR A 472 -18.40 17.12 17.61
N LEU A 473 -17.26 16.43 17.70
CA LEU A 473 -16.48 16.29 18.94
C LEU A 473 -15.37 17.34 18.93
N ASN A 474 -15.11 17.95 20.08
CA ASN A 474 -13.94 18.80 20.27
C ASN A 474 -13.02 18.08 21.25
N ALA A 475 -11.79 17.86 20.85
CA ALA A 475 -10.76 17.39 21.76
C ALA A 475 -10.56 18.44 22.88
N ARG A 476 -10.27 17.97 24.09
CA ARG A 476 -10.16 18.80 25.31
C ARG A 476 -8.71 18.88 25.76
#